data_75fc390dfb928548e4b60b3e69b2a85e
#
_entry.id   75fc390dfb928548e4b60b3e69b2a85e
#
_cell.length_a   1.000
_cell.length_b   1.000
_cell.length_c   1.000
_cell.angle_alpha   90.00
_cell.angle_beta   90.00
_cell.angle_gamma   90.00
#
_symmetry.space_group_name_H-M   'P 1'
#
loop_
_entity.id
_entity.type
_entity.pdbx_description
1 polymer ?
#
loop_
_entity_poly.entity_id
_entity_poly.type
_entity_poly.pdbx_seq_one_letter_code
_entity_poly.pdbx_strand_id
1 'polypeptide(L)'
;MEMKRSTFVGIVSLFVLGFVYLKRIRPWQLRWGATDDEIKRAMPGDDVVGEPSFNATRAVTIQVPAEQIYPWIVQMGVTRAGWYSYDLLDNLGRPSAESILPEHQTIQVGSLIPLSPNGKQGMRVKEFRQNQSMVWWDQKGDSSWAWGIYPEGKTAARLVTRVRMKYRLLSPAILFNLLVEFGDLVMMRQCLLGIKRRAEAIPLSQAL
;
A
#
# COMPACT_ATOMS: atom_id res chain seq x y z
N MET A 1 45.17 -14.86 -14.53
CA MET A 1 44.12 -14.32 -15.46
C MET A 1 43.83 -12.90 -14.97
N GLU A 2 44.52 -11.91 -15.59
CA GLU A 2 44.33 -10.49 -15.20
C GLU A 2 42.94 -10.01 -15.66
N MET A 3 42.13 -9.59 -14.70
CA MET A 3 40.83 -8.97 -14.98
C MET A 3 41.07 -7.62 -15.65
N LYS A 4 40.44 -7.39 -16.83
CA LYS A 4 40.56 -6.10 -17.54
C LYS A 4 40.10 -4.96 -16.63
N ARG A 5 40.84 -3.87 -16.62
CA ARG A 5 40.55 -2.66 -15.78
C ARG A 5 39.09 -2.19 -15.92
N SER A 6 38.53 -2.27 -17.13
CA SER A 6 37.12 -1.95 -17.39
C SER A 6 36.12 -2.88 -16.69
N THR A 7 36.43 -4.18 -16.61
CA THR A 7 35.62 -5.18 -15.89
C THR A 7 35.64 -4.93 -14.39
N PHE A 8 36.81 -4.61 -13.84
CA PHE A 8 36.96 -4.26 -12.42
C PHE A 8 36.15 -3.02 -12.05
N VAL A 9 36.27 -1.94 -12.85
CA VAL A 9 35.51 -0.70 -12.64
C VAL A 9 34.00 -0.94 -12.73
N GLY A 10 33.55 -1.77 -13.71
CA GLY A 10 32.13 -2.12 -13.82
C GLY A 10 31.58 -2.86 -12.60
N ILE A 11 32.34 -3.82 -12.07
CA ILE A 11 31.97 -4.57 -10.85
C ILE A 11 31.87 -3.65 -9.64
N VAL A 12 32.91 -2.81 -9.44
CA VAL A 12 32.91 -1.84 -8.31
C VAL A 12 31.73 -0.88 -8.42
N SER A 13 31.41 -0.36 -9.62
CA SER A 13 30.26 0.52 -9.84
C SER A 13 28.94 -0.16 -9.49
N LEU A 14 28.75 -1.42 -9.87
CA LEU A 14 27.56 -2.19 -9.52
C LEU A 14 27.41 -2.37 -7.99
N PHE A 15 28.52 -2.65 -7.29
CA PHE A 15 28.50 -2.77 -5.83
C PHE A 15 28.14 -1.41 -5.16
N VAL A 16 28.72 -0.32 -5.65
CA VAL A 16 28.41 1.04 -5.13
C VAL A 16 26.95 1.40 -5.37
N LEU A 17 26.42 1.16 -6.57
CA LEU A 17 25.01 1.40 -6.89
C LEU A 17 24.09 0.56 -6.03
N GLY A 18 24.38 -0.73 -5.88
CA GLY A 18 23.63 -1.63 -5.00
C GLY A 18 23.66 -1.17 -3.54
N PHE A 19 24.82 -0.74 -3.03
CA PHE A 19 24.96 -0.21 -1.68
C PHE A 19 24.15 1.08 -1.48
N VAL A 20 24.22 2.03 -2.42
CA VAL A 20 23.45 3.29 -2.38
C VAL A 20 21.95 2.97 -2.41
N TYR A 21 21.52 2.06 -3.29
CA TYR A 21 20.13 1.63 -3.34
C TYR A 21 19.67 1.08 -1.99
N LEU A 22 20.37 0.10 -1.44
CA LEU A 22 19.98 -0.57 -0.19
C LEU A 22 20.01 0.35 1.03
N LYS A 23 20.94 1.31 1.08
CA LYS A 23 21.15 2.18 2.25
C LYS A 23 20.41 3.50 2.20
N ARG A 24 20.02 3.98 1.01
CA ARG A 24 19.40 5.31 0.85
C ARG A 24 18.05 5.24 0.13
N ILE A 25 18.02 4.63 -1.07
CA ILE A 25 16.82 4.65 -1.92
C ILE A 25 15.74 3.74 -1.33
N ARG A 26 16.08 2.47 -1.04
CA ARG A 26 15.12 1.50 -0.52
C ARG A 26 14.49 1.91 0.82
N PRO A 27 15.24 2.39 1.84
CA PRO A 27 14.62 2.89 3.07
C PRO A 27 13.68 4.07 2.84
N TRP A 28 14.00 4.97 1.92
CA TRP A 28 13.14 6.10 1.57
C TRP A 28 11.86 5.65 0.88
N GLN A 29 11.95 4.78 -0.13
CA GLN A 29 10.77 4.29 -0.86
C GLN A 29 9.81 3.47 0.01
N LEU A 30 10.33 2.77 1.02
CA LEU A 30 9.51 1.97 1.93
C LEU A 30 8.75 2.82 2.96
N ARG A 31 9.04 4.12 3.08
CA ARG A 31 8.49 4.97 4.12
C ARG A 31 7.90 6.30 3.62
N TRP A 32 7.54 6.37 2.35
CA TRP A 32 7.03 7.62 1.79
C TRP A 32 5.89 8.22 2.60
N GLY A 33 6.06 9.48 3.05
CA GLY A 33 5.08 10.23 3.82
C GLY A 33 4.91 9.78 5.28
N ALA A 34 5.47 8.64 5.70
CA ALA A 34 5.37 8.15 7.08
C ALA A 34 6.43 8.77 8.00
N THR A 35 6.05 9.06 9.25
CA THR A 35 6.94 9.48 10.33
C THR A 35 7.68 8.28 10.94
N ASP A 36 8.76 8.54 11.70
CA ASP A 36 9.48 7.48 12.42
C ASP A 36 8.60 6.75 13.43
N ASP A 37 7.68 7.47 14.07
CA ASP A 37 6.74 6.89 15.04
C ASP A 37 5.71 5.98 14.36
N GLU A 38 5.22 6.34 13.16
CA GLU A 38 4.31 5.52 12.37
C GLU A 38 4.97 4.24 11.87
N ILE A 39 6.26 4.30 11.55
CA ILE A 39 7.03 3.11 11.14
C ILE A 39 7.23 2.15 12.30
N LYS A 40 7.50 2.67 13.50
CA LYS A 40 7.76 1.87 14.72
C LYS A 40 6.49 1.40 15.42
N ARG A 41 5.39 2.12 15.22
CA ARG A 41 4.10 1.81 15.85
C ARG A 41 3.62 0.44 15.41
N ALA A 42 3.15 -0.36 16.37
CA ALA A 42 2.42 -1.59 16.07
C ALA A 42 1.11 -1.25 15.36
N MET A 43 0.83 -1.96 14.27
CA MET A 43 -0.42 -1.84 13.53
C MET A 43 -1.16 -3.18 13.52
N PRO A 44 -2.50 -3.18 13.45
CA PRO A 44 -3.27 -4.39 13.21
C PRO A 44 -2.71 -5.14 11.99
N GLY A 45 -2.57 -6.46 12.07
CA GLY A 45 -2.05 -7.30 11.00
C GLY A 45 -0.51 -7.41 10.93
N ASP A 46 0.25 -6.78 11.84
CA ASP A 46 1.70 -6.96 11.92
C ASP A 46 2.11 -8.39 12.31
N ASP A 47 1.22 -9.11 12.96
CA ASP A 47 1.36 -10.52 13.36
C ASP A 47 1.21 -11.51 12.20
N VAL A 48 0.59 -11.10 11.09
CA VAL A 48 0.30 -11.97 9.94
C VAL A 48 1.59 -12.45 9.26
N VAL A 49 2.53 -11.52 9.05
CA VAL A 49 3.83 -11.82 8.45
C VAL A 49 4.91 -11.50 9.48
N GLY A 50 5.38 -12.51 10.21
CA GLY A 50 6.30 -12.30 11.35
C GLY A 50 7.62 -11.68 10.95
N GLU A 51 8.28 -12.20 9.91
CA GLU A 51 9.58 -11.72 9.41
C GLU A 51 9.46 -11.34 7.92
N PRO A 52 8.96 -10.16 7.59
CA PRO A 52 8.80 -9.74 6.20
C PRO A 52 10.13 -9.37 5.56
N SER A 53 10.33 -9.79 4.30
CA SER A 53 11.43 -9.30 3.45
C SER A 53 11.14 -7.91 2.90
N PHE A 54 9.84 -7.60 2.73
CA PHE A 54 9.32 -6.29 2.36
C PHE A 54 8.37 -5.79 3.44
N ASN A 55 8.66 -4.62 3.98
CA ASN A 55 7.85 -3.95 4.99
C ASN A 55 7.80 -2.46 4.66
N ALA A 56 6.72 -2.04 4.03
CA ALA A 56 6.54 -0.65 3.60
C ALA A 56 5.43 0.01 4.38
N THR A 57 5.75 1.10 5.08
CA THR A 57 4.77 1.94 5.79
C THR A 57 4.71 3.30 5.12
N ARG A 58 3.53 3.68 4.63
CA ARG A 58 3.31 4.97 3.95
C ARG A 58 2.12 5.68 4.53
N ALA A 59 2.13 7.01 4.43
CA ALA A 59 1.07 7.78 5.07
C ALA A 59 0.82 9.12 4.40
N VAL A 60 -0.39 9.66 4.61
CA VAL A 60 -0.82 10.98 4.17
C VAL A 60 -1.79 11.59 5.18
N THR A 61 -1.70 12.89 5.42
CA THR A 61 -2.74 13.63 6.16
C THR A 61 -3.87 14.00 5.22
N ILE A 62 -5.10 13.74 5.65
CA ILE A 62 -6.34 14.05 4.93
C ILE A 62 -7.15 15.00 5.80
N GLN A 63 -7.61 16.13 5.23
CA GLN A 63 -8.29 17.22 5.94
C GLN A 63 -9.79 16.96 6.12
N VAL A 64 -10.12 15.72 6.52
CA VAL A 64 -11.46 15.28 6.86
C VAL A 64 -11.41 14.25 8.00
N PRO A 65 -12.50 14.06 8.77
CA PRO A 65 -12.54 13.05 9.82
C PRO A 65 -12.51 11.61 9.26
N ALA A 66 -12.20 10.66 10.12
CA ALA A 66 -11.99 9.25 9.77
C ALA A 66 -13.20 8.60 9.07
N GLU A 67 -14.40 9.03 9.44
CA GLU A 67 -15.67 8.55 8.90
C GLU A 67 -15.82 8.83 7.39
N GLN A 68 -15.18 9.89 6.90
CA GLN A 68 -15.17 10.23 5.47
C GLN A 68 -14.06 9.50 4.70
N ILE A 69 -13.04 8.98 5.37
CA ILE A 69 -11.92 8.25 4.75
C ILE A 69 -12.24 6.76 4.63
N TYR A 70 -12.78 6.17 5.69
CA TYR A 70 -12.98 4.73 5.80
C TYR A 70 -13.82 4.10 4.65
N PRO A 71 -14.91 4.72 4.19
CA PRO A 71 -15.72 4.19 3.08
C PRO A 71 -14.93 4.00 1.79
N TRP A 72 -13.94 4.85 1.51
CA TRP A 72 -13.06 4.70 0.33
C TRP A 72 -12.20 3.43 0.41
N ILE A 73 -11.74 3.05 1.60
CA ILE A 73 -10.97 1.82 1.80
C ILE A 73 -11.88 0.60 1.66
N VAL A 74 -13.08 0.67 2.22
CA VAL A 74 -14.06 -0.44 2.18
C VAL A 74 -14.37 -0.87 0.76
N GLN A 75 -14.54 0.06 -0.16
CA GLN A 75 -14.97 -0.23 -1.53
C GLN A 75 -13.84 -0.55 -2.52
N MET A 76 -12.56 -0.54 -2.12
CA MET A 76 -11.41 -0.79 -3.00
C MET A 76 -11.44 -2.17 -3.67
N GLY A 77 -10.82 -2.27 -4.84
CA GLY A 77 -10.61 -3.51 -5.60
C GLY A 77 -10.90 -3.36 -7.08
N VAL A 78 -10.22 -4.16 -7.93
CA VAL A 78 -10.25 -4.08 -9.41
C VAL A 78 -11.67 -4.14 -9.98
N THR A 79 -12.53 -5.03 -9.46
CA THR A 79 -13.93 -5.18 -9.91
C THR A 79 -14.93 -4.48 -9.00
N ARG A 80 -14.46 -3.57 -8.17
CA ARG A 80 -15.25 -2.74 -7.24
C ARG A 80 -15.06 -1.27 -7.62
N ALA A 81 -14.61 -0.44 -6.68
CA ALA A 81 -14.39 0.99 -6.90
C ALA A 81 -13.04 1.34 -7.54
N GLY A 82 -12.21 0.35 -7.86
CA GLY A 82 -10.83 0.57 -8.32
C GLY A 82 -9.85 0.81 -7.18
N TRP A 83 -8.65 1.26 -7.53
CA TRP A 83 -7.53 1.45 -6.59
C TRP A 83 -7.19 2.92 -6.33
N TYR A 84 -7.87 3.86 -7.02
CA TYR A 84 -7.63 5.31 -6.95
C TYR A 84 -6.20 5.72 -7.32
N SER A 85 -5.50 4.87 -8.08
CA SER A 85 -4.13 5.02 -8.51
C SER A 85 -4.04 5.29 -10.02
N TYR A 86 -3.24 4.54 -10.76
CA TYR A 86 -3.14 4.63 -12.21
C TYR A 86 -4.07 3.62 -12.86
N ASP A 87 -5.29 4.05 -13.21
CA ASP A 87 -6.34 3.17 -13.71
C ASP A 87 -5.92 2.30 -14.91
N LEU A 88 -5.00 2.78 -15.74
CA LEU A 88 -4.46 2.00 -16.86
C LEU A 88 -3.67 0.78 -16.38
N LEU A 89 -2.93 0.91 -15.28
CA LEU A 89 -2.01 -0.12 -14.78
C LEU A 89 -2.69 -1.10 -13.81
N ASP A 90 -3.45 -0.58 -12.88
CA ASP A 90 -4.00 -1.36 -11.76
C ASP A 90 -5.51 -1.61 -11.85
N ASN A 91 -6.19 -0.93 -12.77
CA ASN A 91 -7.63 -1.05 -12.97
C ASN A 91 -8.03 -1.38 -14.42
N LEU A 92 -7.05 -1.80 -15.24
CA LEU A 92 -7.22 -2.18 -16.65
C LEU A 92 -7.86 -1.09 -17.51
N GLY A 93 -7.52 0.17 -17.25
CA GLY A 93 -8.06 1.33 -17.93
C GLY A 93 -9.50 1.70 -17.52
N ARG A 94 -10.10 1.01 -16.56
CA ARG A 94 -11.41 1.38 -16.02
C ARG A 94 -11.22 2.50 -15.01
N PRO A 95 -11.94 3.64 -15.12
CA PRO A 95 -11.85 4.70 -14.14
C PRO A 95 -12.21 4.23 -12.74
N SER A 96 -11.41 4.60 -11.74
CA SER A 96 -11.76 4.43 -10.34
C SER A 96 -12.96 5.31 -9.98
N ALA A 97 -13.83 4.83 -9.09
CA ALA A 97 -15.03 5.56 -8.66
C ALA A 97 -14.67 6.93 -8.05
N GLU A 98 -15.48 7.93 -8.37
CA GLU A 98 -15.35 9.30 -7.84
C GLU A 98 -16.38 9.59 -6.72
N SER A 99 -17.18 8.57 -6.33
CA SER A 99 -18.16 8.64 -5.24
C SER A 99 -18.17 7.36 -4.42
N ILE A 100 -18.80 7.43 -3.25
CA ILE A 100 -19.05 6.23 -2.44
C ILE A 100 -20.15 5.40 -3.09
N LEU A 101 -19.88 4.12 -3.27
CA LEU A 101 -20.79 3.14 -3.91
C LEU A 101 -21.46 2.31 -2.80
N PRO A 102 -22.77 2.51 -2.54
CA PRO A 102 -23.47 1.82 -1.45
C PRO A 102 -23.37 0.31 -1.51
N GLU A 103 -23.40 -0.28 -2.73
CA GLU A 103 -23.28 -1.70 -2.97
C GLU A 103 -21.94 -2.32 -2.56
N HIS A 104 -20.91 -1.48 -2.35
CA HIS A 104 -19.59 -1.90 -1.92
C HIS A 104 -19.27 -1.55 -0.47
N GLN A 105 -20.23 -1.01 0.30
CA GLN A 105 -19.98 -0.63 1.69
C GLN A 105 -20.18 -1.77 2.69
N THR A 106 -20.84 -2.86 2.30
CA THR A 106 -20.94 -4.03 3.16
C THR A 106 -19.67 -4.87 3.09
N ILE A 107 -18.99 -5.00 4.23
CA ILE A 107 -17.77 -5.81 4.36
C ILE A 107 -17.84 -6.65 5.63
N GLN A 108 -17.27 -7.85 5.57
CA GLN A 108 -17.15 -8.76 6.70
C GLN A 108 -15.79 -9.48 6.67
N VAL A 109 -15.40 -10.08 7.77
CA VAL A 109 -14.21 -10.94 7.82
C VAL A 109 -14.36 -12.05 6.78
N GLY A 110 -13.33 -12.28 5.98
CA GLY A 110 -13.36 -13.21 4.84
C GLY A 110 -13.82 -12.60 3.51
N SER A 111 -14.37 -11.38 3.48
CA SER A 111 -14.71 -10.68 2.22
C SER A 111 -13.49 -10.61 1.30
N LEU A 112 -13.69 -10.89 0.02
CA LEU A 112 -12.64 -10.80 -1.00
C LEU A 112 -12.44 -9.35 -1.44
N ILE A 113 -11.19 -8.90 -1.40
CA ILE A 113 -10.71 -7.67 -2.03
C ILE A 113 -10.01 -8.10 -3.33
N PRO A 114 -10.67 -7.92 -4.48
CA PRO A 114 -10.17 -8.47 -5.74
C PRO A 114 -8.96 -7.70 -6.25
N LEU A 115 -7.88 -8.45 -6.51
CA LEU A 115 -6.64 -7.96 -7.13
C LEU A 115 -6.55 -8.38 -8.61
N SER A 116 -7.31 -9.40 -9.01
CA SER A 116 -7.28 -9.93 -10.37
C SER A 116 -8.41 -9.37 -11.23
N PRO A 117 -8.20 -9.25 -12.56
CA PRO A 117 -9.18 -8.72 -13.50
C PRO A 117 -10.52 -9.44 -13.54
N ASN A 118 -10.50 -10.74 -13.24
CA ASN A 118 -11.70 -11.59 -13.19
C ASN A 118 -12.44 -11.55 -11.85
N GLY A 119 -11.94 -10.76 -10.88
CA GLY A 119 -12.52 -10.61 -9.55
C GLY A 119 -12.43 -11.85 -8.63
N LYS A 120 -11.75 -12.92 -9.08
CA LYS A 120 -11.75 -14.21 -8.35
C LYS A 120 -10.56 -14.40 -7.42
N GLN A 121 -9.49 -13.65 -7.63
CA GLN A 121 -8.24 -13.73 -6.85
C GLN A 121 -7.96 -12.39 -6.19
N GLY A 122 -7.44 -12.44 -4.96
CA GLY A 122 -7.15 -11.25 -4.19
C GLY A 122 -6.82 -11.58 -2.74
N MET A 123 -6.78 -10.54 -1.93
CA MET A 123 -6.64 -10.67 -0.49
C MET A 123 -8.02 -10.79 0.17
N ARG A 124 -8.05 -11.33 1.38
CA ARG A 124 -9.28 -11.37 2.17
C ARG A 124 -9.17 -10.46 3.38
N VAL A 125 -10.30 -9.90 3.78
CA VAL A 125 -10.40 -9.16 5.04
C VAL A 125 -10.12 -10.12 6.19
N LYS A 126 -9.05 -9.86 6.96
CA LYS A 126 -8.70 -10.60 8.16
C LYS A 126 -9.45 -10.05 9.37
N GLU A 127 -9.42 -8.74 9.52
CA GLU A 127 -10.07 -8.00 10.60
C GLU A 127 -10.30 -6.55 10.18
N PHE A 128 -11.23 -5.89 10.85
CA PHE A 128 -11.45 -4.46 10.70
C PHE A 128 -12.09 -3.86 11.95
N ARG A 129 -11.87 -2.57 12.14
CA ARG A 129 -12.58 -1.72 13.08
C ARG A 129 -13.10 -0.51 12.31
N GLN A 130 -14.42 -0.36 12.28
CA GLN A 130 -15.06 0.72 11.53
C GLN A 130 -14.44 2.07 11.86
N ASN A 131 -14.15 2.87 10.83
CA ASN A 131 -13.52 4.19 10.89
C ASN A 131 -12.11 4.24 11.53
N GLN A 132 -11.49 3.08 11.80
CA GLN A 132 -10.18 3.00 12.46
C GLN A 132 -9.17 2.17 11.69
N SER A 133 -9.53 0.96 11.28
CA SER A 133 -8.55 0.07 10.63
C SER A 133 -9.19 -1.01 9.79
N MET A 134 -8.40 -1.52 8.83
CA MET A 134 -8.74 -2.70 8.04
C MET A 134 -7.45 -3.46 7.69
N VAL A 135 -7.49 -4.78 7.79
CA VAL A 135 -6.37 -5.66 7.45
C VAL A 135 -6.82 -6.67 6.40
N TRP A 136 -6.07 -6.73 5.32
CA TRP A 136 -6.20 -7.74 4.28
C TRP A 136 -5.01 -8.70 4.32
N TRP A 137 -5.22 -9.95 3.96
CA TRP A 137 -4.18 -10.97 3.93
C TRP A 137 -4.43 -12.03 2.85
N ASP A 138 -3.40 -12.77 2.49
CA ASP A 138 -3.46 -13.80 1.45
C ASP A 138 -3.93 -15.18 1.94
N GLN A 139 -4.33 -15.31 3.21
CA GLN A 139 -4.71 -16.52 3.92
C GLN A 139 -3.56 -17.53 4.16
N LYS A 140 -2.40 -17.35 3.55
CA LYS A 140 -1.21 -18.18 3.77
C LYS A 140 -0.27 -17.59 4.83
N GLY A 141 -0.40 -16.28 5.10
CA GLY A 141 0.46 -15.55 5.99
C GLY A 141 1.77 -15.07 5.33
N ASP A 142 1.83 -15.11 3.99
CA ASP A 142 2.96 -14.62 3.22
C ASP A 142 2.85 -13.13 2.88
N SER A 143 1.63 -12.58 2.91
CA SER A 143 1.38 -11.16 2.69
C SER A 143 0.22 -10.61 3.51
N SER A 144 0.38 -9.36 3.96
CA SER A 144 -0.66 -8.56 4.60
C SER A 144 -0.62 -7.11 4.11
N TRP A 145 -1.79 -6.49 4.09
CA TRP A 145 -1.96 -5.09 3.76
C TRP A 145 -2.90 -4.46 4.79
N ALA A 146 -2.32 -3.63 5.65
CA ALA A 146 -3.02 -2.96 6.74
C ALA A 146 -3.27 -1.49 6.41
N TRP A 147 -4.43 -1.00 6.82
CA TRP A 147 -4.87 0.38 6.78
C TRP A 147 -5.19 0.83 8.19
N GLY A 148 -4.65 1.96 8.60
CA GLY A 148 -4.94 2.61 9.88
C GLY A 148 -5.33 4.05 9.67
N ILE A 149 -6.41 4.50 10.32
CA ILE A 149 -6.87 5.88 10.29
C ILE A 149 -6.74 6.42 11.71
N TYR A 150 -5.91 7.44 11.87
CA TYR A 150 -5.60 8.04 13.17
C TYR A 150 -6.07 9.49 13.18
N PRO A 151 -7.08 9.84 13.98
CA PRO A 151 -7.59 11.22 14.03
C PRO A 151 -6.51 12.24 14.42
N GLU A 152 -6.46 13.35 13.70
CA GLU A 152 -5.66 14.54 14.00
C GLU A 152 -6.61 15.69 14.32
N GLY A 153 -7.09 15.76 15.57
CA GLY A 153 -8.15 16.69 15.97
C GLY A 153 -9.52 16.26 15.47
N LYS A 154 -10.41 17.23 15.18
CA LYS A 154 -11.80 16.97 14.76
C LYS A 154 -12.01 16.95 13.24
N THR A 155 -11.12 17.58 12.50
CA THR A 155 -11.31 17.87 11.07
C THR A 155 -10.27 17.23 10.16
N ALA A 156 -9.31 16.50 10.71
CA ALA A 156 -8.28 15.82 9.94
C ALA A 156 -8.01 14.44 10.50
N ALA A 157 -7.47 13.57 9.66
CA ALA A 157 -6.97 12.27 10.08
C ALA A 157 -5.73 11.88 9.28
N ARG A 158 -4.91 11.07 9.90
CA ARG A 158 -3.72 10.47 9.31
C ARG A 158 -4.08 9.10 8.77
N LEU A 159 -4.03 8.92 7.45
CA LEU A 159 -4.17 7.63 6.80
C LEU A 159 -2.80 7.00 6.66
N VAL A 160 -2.60 5.86 7.33
CA VAL A 160 -1.37 5.08 7.32
C VAL A 160 -1.66 3.73 6.70
N THR A 161 -0.84 3.29 5.75
CA THR A 161 -0.91 1.94 5.19
C THR A 161 0.41 1.22 5.39
N ARG A 162 0.33 -0.09 5.68
CA ARG A 162 1.49 -0.96 5.82
C ARG A 162 1.30 -2.23 5.01
N VAL A 163 2.23 -2.46 4.07
CA VAL A 163 2.29 -3.70 3.29
C VAL A 163 3.46 -4.52 3.79
N ARG A 164 3.21 -5.77 4.13
CA ARG A 164 4.23 -6.74 4.56
C ARG A 164 4.17 -7.96 3.65
N MET A 165 5.32 -8.38 3.12
CA MET A 165 5.41 -9.56 2.26
C MET A 165 6.66 -10.37 2.59
N LYS A 166 6.56 -11.69 2.47
CA LYS A 166 7.67 -12.63 2.61
C LYS A 166 8.04 -13.19 1.24
N TYR A 167 9.20 -12.81 0.74
CA TYR A 167 9.78 -13.36 -0.47
C TYR A 167 11.31 -13.47 -0.37
N ARG A 168 11.93 -14.29 -1.22
CA ARG A 168 13.37 -14.44 -1.21
C ARG A 168 14.04 -13.29 -1.96
N LEU A 169 14.78 -12.43 -1.23
CA LEU A 169 15.56 -11.34 -1.82
C LEU A 169 16.70 -11.88 -2.71
N LEU A 170 17.37 -12.93 -2.25
CA LEU A 170 18.46 -13.58 -3.01
C LEU A 170 17.88 -14.74 -3.85
N SER A 171 17.31 -14.39 -4.98
CA SER A 171 16.77 -15.34 -5.95
C SER A 171 17.05 -14.82 -7.37
N PRO A 172 16.97 -15.67 -8.43
CA PRO A 172 17.04 -15.21 -9.81
C PRO A 172 15.98 -14.13 -10.15
N ALA A 173 14.90 -14.06 -9.36
CA ALA A 173 13.84 -13.08 -9.52
C ALA A 173 14.12 -11.73 -8.82
N ILE A 174 15.35 -11.49 -8.29
CA ILE A 174 15.64 -10.26 -7.53
C ILE A 174 15.33 -8.98 -8.31
N LEU A 175 15.67 -8.93 -9.59
CA LEU A 175 15.38 -7.75 -10.42
C LEU A 175 13.87 -7.51 -10.56
N PHE A 176 13.10 -8.59 -10.71
CA PHE A 176 11.64 -8.50 -10.74
C PHE A 176 11.09 -8.03 -9.40
N ASN A 177 11.59 -8.56 -8.28
CA ASN A 177 11.17 -8.14 -6.94
C ASN A 177 11.47 -6.67 -6.68
N LEU A 178 12.64 -6.17 -7.09
CA LEU A 178 12.99 -4.74 -6.98
C LEU A 178 12.09 -3.85 -7.85
N LEU A 179 11.71 -4.32 -9.04
CA LEU A 179 10.77 -3.63 -9.91
C LEU A 179 9.37 -3.57 -9.27
N VAL A 180 8.92 -4.66 -8.65
CA VAL A 180 7.66 -4.72 -7.90
C VAL A 180 7.69 -3.78 -6.71
N GLU A 181 8.79 -3.74 -5.93
CA GLU A 181 8.94 -2.79 -4.80
C GLU A 181 8.85 -1.33 -5.25
N PHE A 182 9.45 -0.99 -6.40
CA PHE A 182 9.38 0.36 -6.94
C PHE A 182 7.99 0.67 -7.49
N GLY A 183 7.38 -0.27 -8.21
CA GLY A 183 6.01 -0.15 -8.72
C GLY A 183 5.00 0.06 -7.58
N ASP A 184 5.17 -0.70 -6.49
CA ASP A 184 4.37 -0.55 -5.27
C ASP A 184 4.48 0.87 -4.66
N LEU A 185 5.69 1.47 -4.63
CA LEU A 185 5.82 2.87 -4.19
C LEU A 185 4.98 3.82 -5.05
N VAL A 186 5.12 3.72 -6.38
CA VAL A 186 4.48 4.65 -7.33
C VAL A 186 2.96 4.52 -7.25
N MET A 187 2.45 3.28 -7.26
CA MET A 187 1.02 2.98 -7.22
C MET A 187 0.42 3.32 -5.86
N MET A 188 1.09 2.92 -4.76
CA MET A 188 0.60 3.20 -3.41
C MET A 188 0.57 4.70 -3.08
N ARG A 189 1.61 5.42 -3.50
CA ARG A 189 1.61 6.89 -3.36
C ARG A 189 0.42 7.51 -4.07
N GLN A 190 0.15 7.11 -5.31
CA GLN A 190 -0.97 7.62 -6.08
C GLN A 190 -2.32 7.20 -5.48
N CYS A 191 -2.43 5.97 -4.97
CA CYS A 191 -3.61 5.48 -4.26
C CYS A 191 -3.93 6.35 -3.03
N LEU A 192 -2.95 6.60 -2.15
CA LEU A 192 -3.13 7.47 -0.98
C LEU A 192 -3.55 8.89 -1.36
N LEU A 193 -2.93 9.48 -2.38
CA LEU A 193 -3.30 10.79 -2.90
C LEU A 193 -4.68 10.77 -3.57
N GLY A 194 -5.04 9.68 -4.22
CA GLY A 194 -6.36 9.46 -4.82
C GLY A 194 -7.47 9.37 -3.79
N ILE A 195 -7.24 8.67 -2.66
CA ILE A 195 -8.16 8.65 -1.52
C ILE A 195 -8.28 10.05 -0.92
N LYS A 196 -7.14 10.71 -0.66
CA LYS A 196 -7.12 12.08 -0.12
C LYS A 196 -7.97 13.04 -0.97
N ARG A 197 -7.71 13.11 -2.27
CA ARG A 197 -8.45 13.99 -3.18
C ARG A 197 -9.96 13.75 -3.12
N ARG A 198 -10.39 12.49 -3.13
CA ARG A 198 -11.80 12.11 -3.13
C ARG A 198 -12.49 12.38 -1.80
N ALA A 199 -11.84 12.03 -0.70
CA ALA A 199 -12.38 12.26 0.62
C ALA A 199 -12.52 13.76 0.91
N GLU A 200 -11.55 14.58 0.53
CA GLU A 200 -11.57 16.03 0.71
C GLU A 200 -12.52 16.76 -0.26
N ALA A 201 -12.94 16.12 -1.36
CA ALA A 201 -13.90 16.70 -2.30
C ALA A 201 -15.37 16.64 -1.80
N ILE A 202 -15.68 15.80 -0.81
CA ILE A 202 -17.02 15.68 -0.23
C ILE A 202 -17.20 16.76 0.84
N PRO A 203 -18.17 17.70 0.70
CA PRO A 203 -18.45 18.67 1.74
C PRO A 203 -18.88 17.99 3.05
N LEU A 204 -18.41 18.50 4.19
CA LEU A 204 -18.77 18.00 5.54
C LEU A 204 -20.30 17.95 5.77
N SER A 205 -21.06 18.80 5.10
CA SER A 205 -22.52 18.84 5.18
C SER A 205 -23.25 17.69 4.50
N GLN A 206 -22.54 16.87 3.69
CA GLN A 206 -23.13 15.74 2.95
C GLN A 206 -22.61 14.37 3.46
N ALA A 207 -21.84 14.39 4.54
CA ALA A 207 -21.17 13.19 5.08
C ALA A 207 -21.92 12.56 6.29
N LEU A 208 -23.14 13.06 6.59
CA LEU A 208 -24.02 12.57 7.69
C LEU A 208 -25.21 11.83 7.13
#